data_ddd9297c5f828c60440e8defe23f343e
#
_entry.id   ddd9297c5f828c60440e8defe23f343e
#
_cell.length_a   1.000
_cell.length_b   1.000
_cell.length_c   1.000
_cell.angle_alpha   90.00
_cell.angle_beta   90.00
_cell.angle_gamma   90.00
#
_symmetry.space_group_name_H-M   'P 1'
#
loop_
_entity.id
_entity.type
_entity.pdbx_description
1 polymer ?
#
loop_
_entity_poly.entity_id
_entity_poly.type
_entity_poly.pdbx_seq_one_letter_code
_entity_poly.pdbx_strand_id
1 'polypeptide(L)'
;MNRLNPLRPLDHGVWVPLMHLYPEADIPVVQLSLPSYFDAYACYQLGSLFSKLREEQILVIGSGNITHNLGAIKWHADTEDELAKSFKVWLLKQLKTNIPTALEWDKFDDIDKVHPTSEHLLPLFFALGCGQRVSVIHESMAHHSLGMDFYRFD
;
A
#
# COMPACT_ATOMS: atom_id res chain seq x y z
N MET A 1 -11.30 -10.77 17.80
CA MET A 1 -10.47 -10.52 19.00
C MET A 1 -9.02 -10.46 18.53
N ASN A 2 -8.42 -9.27 18.49
CA ASN A 2 -7.01 -9.13 18.08
C ASN A 2 -6.13 -9.71 19.20
N ARG A 3 -5.31 -10.71 18.85
CA ARG A 3 -4.36 -11.33 19.79
C ARG A 3 -2.95 -10.88 19.42
N LEU A 4 -2.22 -10.39 20.41
CA LEU A 4 -0.77 -10.23 20.26
C LEU A 4 -0.14 -11.63 20.11
N ASN A 5 0.67 -11.77 19.06
CA ASN A 5 1.44 -12.99 18.84
C ASN A 5 2.93 -12.65 18.79
N PRO A 6 3.62 -12.64 19.95
CA PRO A 6 5.04 -12.23 20.02
C PRO A 6 5.98 -13.23 19.35
N LEU A 7 5.49 -14.43 19.01
CA LEU A 7 6.30 -15.47 18.35
C LEU A 7 6.20 -15.46 16.82
N ARG A 8 5.30 -14.64 16.25
CA ARG A 8 5.21 -14.51 14.80
C ARG A 8 6.38 -13.69 14.28
N PRO A 9 7.22 -14.20 13.37
CA PRO A 9 8.29 -13.42 12.77
C PRO A 9 7.68 -12.29 11.93
N LEU A 10 8.44 -11.20 11.78
CA LEU A 10 8.11 -10.13 10.83
C LEU A 10 8.13 -10.70 9.42
N ASP A 11 7.13 -10.36 8.63
CA ASP A 11 7.06 -10.77 7.24
C ASP A 11 7.98 -9.90 6.33
N HIS A 12 8.24 -10.36 5.11
CA HIS A 12 9.17 -9.66 4.21
C HIS A 12 8.67 -8.25 3.83
N GLY A 13 7.37 -8.04 3.72
CA GLY A 13 6.79 -6.72 3.51
C GLY A 13 7.05 -5.74 4.65
N VAL A 14 7.44 -6.23 5.83
CA VAL A 14 7.81 -5.41 6.99
C VAL A 14 9.33 -5.23 7.05
N TRP A 15 10.11 -6.32 7.11
CA TRP A 15 11.54 -6.20 7.38
C TRP A 15 12.35 -5.68 6.18
N VAL A 16 11.93 -5.95 4.92
CA VAL A 16 12.66 -5.45 3.75
C VAL A 16 12.70 -3.91 3.70
N PRO A 17 11.58 -3.18 3.74
CA PRO A 17 11.66 -1.72 3.76
C PRO A 17 12.34 -1.19 5.02
N LEU A 18 12.14 -1.82 6.17
CA LEU A 18 12.72 -1.33 7.43
C LEU A 18 14.23 -1.48 7.49
N MET A 19 14.82 -2.51 6.91
CA MET A 19 16.30 -2.64 6.87
C MET A 19 16.99 -1.52 6.08
N HIS A 20 16.26 -0.84 5.17
CA HIS A 20 16.75 0.33 4.45
C HIS A 20 16.47 1.65 5.16
N LEU A 21 15.31 1.74 5.82
CA LEU A 21 14.91 2.95 6.55
C LEU A 21 15.60 3.08 7.91
N TYR A 22 15.78 1.95 8.61
CA TYR A 22 16.31 1.87 9.96
C TYR A 22 17.31 0.71 10.07
N PRO A 23 18.50 0.82 9.43
CA PRO A 23 19.47 -0.29 9.37
C PRO A 23 19.99 -0.72 10.74
N GLU A 24 20.03 0.18 11.74
CA GLU A 24 20.46 -0.14 13.10
C GLU A 24 19.45 -0.99 13.88
N ALA A 25 18.20 -1.14 13.35
CA ALA A 25 17.14 -1.93 13.95
C ALA A 25 16.85 -1.60 15.44
N ASP A 26 17.00 -0.34 15.83
CA ASP A 26 16.85 0.16 17.20
C ASP A 26 15.45 0.72 17.51
N ILE A 27 14.54 0.67 16.53
CA ILE A 27 13.17 1.15 16.68
C ILE A 27 12.21 -0.02 16.92
N PRO A 28 11.36 0.03 17.97
CA PRO A 28 10.34 -0.98 18.20
C PRO A 28 9.37 -1.07 17.04
N VAL A 29 9.04 -2.29 16.59
CA VAL A 29 8.16 -2.55 15.45
C VAL A 29 6.97 -3.40 15.88
N VAL A 30 5.78 -3.00 15.48
CA VAL A 30 4.55 -3.77 15.62
C VAL A 30 3.98 -4.05 14.24
N GLN A 31 3.84 -5.32 13.88
CA GLN A 31 3.19 -5.74 12.64
C GLN A 31 1.69 -5.90 12.88
N LEU A 32 0.88 -5.15 12.13
CA LEU A 32 -0.57 -5.28 12.11
C LEU A 32 -1.00 -6.11 10.90
N SER A 33 -1.71 -7.22 11.15
CA SER A 33 -2.30 -8.03 10.07
C SER A 33 -3.66 -7.47 9.70
N LEU A 34 -3.89 -7.25 8.42
CA LEU A 34 -5.22 -6.95 7.89
C LEU A 34 -6.03 -8.24 7.76
N PRO A 35 -7.29 -8.28 8.22
CA PRO A 35 -8.16 -9.45 8.02
C PRO A 35 -8.41 -9.69 6.53
N SER A 36 -8.40 -10.96 6.12
CA SER A 36 -8.55 -11.35 4.71
C SER A 36 -9.92 -10.99 4.08
N TYR A 37 -10.91 -10.67 4.90
CA TYR A 37 -12.25 -10.25 4.48
C TYR A 37 -12.42 -8.72 4.42
N PHE A 38 -11.35 -7.95 4.69
CA PHE A 38 -11.41 -6.49 4.57
C PHE A 38 -11.33 -6.09 3.10
N ASP A 39 -12.14 -5.10 2.77
CA ASP A 39 -12.05 -4.31 1.55
C ASP A 39 -11.29 -2.99 1.80
N ALA A 40 -11.18 -2.17 0.78
CA ALA A 40 -10.51 -0.86 0.88
C ALA A 40 -11.19 0.06 1.90
N TYR A 41 -12.51 0.03 1.98
CA TYR A 41 -13.27 0.86 2.91
C TYR A 41 -13.01 0.43 4.37
N ALA A 42 -13.03 -0.86 4.66
CA ALA A 42 -12.73 -1.38 5.99
C ALA A 42 -11.27 -1.07 6.41
N CYS A 43 -10.33 -1.17 5.47
CA CYS A 43 -8.94 -0.79 5.70
C CYS A 43 -8.81 0.71 6.01
N TYR A 44 -9.48 1.57 5.24
CA TYR A 44 -9.51 3.01 5.46
C TYR A 44 -10.12 3.37 6.82
N GLN A 45 -11.27 2.77 7.17
CA GLN A 45 -11.88 2.98 8.48
C GLN A 45 -10.98 2.53 9.62
N LEU A 46 -10.34 1.36 9.49
CA LEU A 46 -9.38 0.91 10.49
C LEU A 46 -8.23 1.91 10.62
N GLY A 47 -7.66 2.39 9.51
CA GLY A 47 -6.58 3.37 9.50
C GLY A 47 -6.96 4.66 10.23
N SER A 48 -8.20 5.14 10.07
CA SER A 48 -8.66 6.38 10.71
C SER A 48 -8.63 6.33 12.25
N LEU A 49 -8.74 5.14 12.83
CA LEU A 49 -8.60 4.94 14.27
C LEU A 49 -7.15 5.15 14.76
N PHE A 50 -6.18 5.06 13.84
CA PHE A 50 -4.75 5.23 14.13
C PHE A 50 -4.22 6.63 13.80
N SER A 51 -5.06 7.54 13.32
CA SER A 51 -4.65 8.88 12.87
C SER A 51 -3.93 9.71 13.94
N LYS A 52 -4.23 9.50 15.23
CA LYS A 52 -3.60 10.21 16.36
C LYS A 52 -2.21 9.68 16.72
N LEU A 53 -1.80 8.51 16.25
CA LEU A 53 -0.50 7.93 16.59
C LEU A 53 0.67 8.81 16.13
N ARG A 54 0.48 9.64 15.11
CA ARG A 54 1.50 10.60 14.67
C ARG A 54 1.86 11.64 15.77
N GLU A 55 0.90 11.99 16.61
CA GLU A 55 1.11 12.91 17.74
C GLU A 55 1.97 12.25 18.83
N GLU A 56 2.01 10.93 18.86
CA GLU A 56 2.80 10.08 19.78
C GLU A 56 4.13 9.63 19.17
N GLN A 57 4.59 10.25 18.08
CA GLN A 57 5.84 9.91 17.37
C GLN A 57 5.84 8.47 16.82
N ILE A 58 4.69 7.92 16.50
CA ILE A 58 4.55 6.58 15.91
C ILE A 58 4.37 6.73 14.40
N LEU A 59 5.30 6.14 13.64
CA LEU A 59 5.20 6.04 12.19
C LEU A 59 4.34 4.84 11.80
N VAL A 60 3.30 5.09 11.01
CA VAL A 60 2.46 4.04 10.42
C VAL A 60 2.89 3.81 8.98
N ILE A 61 3.20 2.57 8.61
CA ILE A 61 3.63 2.21 7.26
C ILE A 61 2.66 1.16 6.70
N GLY A 62 2.08 1.44 5.53
CA GLY A 62 1.38 0.46 4.71
C GLY A 62 2.35 -0.07 3.63
N SER A 63 2.76 -1.33 3.75
CA SER A 63 3.66 -1.96 2.78
C SER A 63 2.87 -2.82 1.79
N GLY A 64 3.10 -2.58 0.49
CA GLY A 64 2.44 -3.29 -0.60
C GLY A 64 2.90 -2.77 -1.96
N ASN A 65 2.05 -2.87 -2.97
CA ASN A 65 2.34 -2.39 -4.33
C ASN A 65 1.13 -1.65 -4.89
N ILE A 66 1.39 -0.61 -5.69
CA ILE A 66 0.31 0.13 -6.39
C ILE A 66 -0.26 -0.68 -7.55
N THR A 67 0.54 -1.49 -8.20
CA THR A 67 0.11 -2.51 -9.16
C THR A 67 0.86 -3.81 -8.89
N HIS A 68 0.17 -4.95 -8.91
CA HIS A 68 0.77 -6.23 -8.55
C HIS A 68 0.13 -7.39 -9.32
N ASN A 69 0.65 -7.64 -10.53
CA ASN A 69 0.35 -8.84 -11.29
C ASN A 69 1.65 -9.57 -11.64
N LEU A 70 1.97 -10.61 -10.89
CA LEU A 70 3.18 -11.41 -11.13
C LEU A 70 3.13 -12.16 -12.47
N GLY A 71 1.93 -12.44 -13.00
CA GLY A 71 1.76 -13.06 -14.33
C GLY A 71 2.11 -12.14 -15.49
N ALA A 72 2.14 -10.82 -15.25
CA ALA A 72 2.50 -9.81 -16.24
C ALA A 72 3.97 -9.34 -16.17
N ILE A 73 4.77 -9.91 -15.27
CA ILE A 73 6.18 -9.54 -15.11
C ILE A 73 6.98 -9.85 -16.37
N LYS A 74 7.80 -8.88 -16.80
CA LYS A 74 8.81 -9.03 -17.83
C LYS A 74 10.15 -8.53 -17.27
N TRP A 75 11.00 -9.43 -16.80
CA TRP A 75 12.22 -9.12 -16.05
C TRP A 75 13.22 -8.19 -16.76
N HIS A 76 13.23 -8.18 -18.10
CA HIS A 76 14.18 -7.42 -18.92
C HIS A 76 13.47 -6.45 -19.88
N ALA A 77 12.23 -6.08 -19.59
CA ALA A 77 11.52 -5.13 -20.43
C ALA A 77 11.95 -3.69 -20.11
N ASP A 78 12.24 -2.93 -21.15
CA ASP A 78 12.48 -1.48 -21.08
C ASP A 78 11.17 -0.67 -21.20
N THR A 79 10.03 -1.35 -21.26
CA THR A 79 8.72 -0.74 -21.42
C THR A 79 7.85 -0.99 -20.20
N GLU A 80 6.98 -0.04 -19.90
CA GLU A 80 5.95 -0.15 -18.87
C GLU A 80 4.65 -0.71 -19.44
N ASP A 81 3.88 -1.43 -18.61
CA ASP A 81 2.53 -1.86 -18.95
C ASP A 81 1.58 -0.65 -18.93
N GLU A 82 0.94 -0.36 -20.06
CA GLU A 82 0.10 0.83 -20.21
C GLU A 82 -1.16 0.78 -19.34
N LEU A 83 -1.72 -0.42 -19.07
CA LEU A 83 -2.87 -0.56 -18.19
C LEU A 83 -2.48 -0.31 -16.73
N ALA A 84 -1.37 -0.91 -16.27
CA ALA A 84 -0.82 -0.67 -14.94
C ALA A 84 -0.50 0.81 -14.72
N LYS A 85 0.09 1.46 -15.70
CA LYS A 85 0.39 2.90 -15.69
C LYS A 85 -0.89 3.75 -15.62
N SER A 86 -1.90 3.41 -16.42
CA SER A 86 -3.19 4.09 -16.42
C SER A 86 -3.87 3.97 -15.06
N PHE A 87 -3.85 2.79 -14.45
CA PHE A 87 -4.38 2.58 -13.10
C PHE A 87 -3.64 3.43 -12.06
N LYS A 88 -2.30 3.46 -12.07
CA LYS A 88 -1.51 4.30 -11.16
C LYS A 88 -1.91 5.77 -11.23
N VAL A 89 -1.98 6.32 -12.46
CA VAL A 89 -2.37 7.72 -12.69
C VAL A 89 -3.79 7.98 -12.21
N TRP A 90 -4.72 7.09 -12.53
CA TRP A 90 -6.10 7.18 -12.08
C TRP A 90 -6.20 7.14 -10.55
N LEU A 91 -5.56 6.14 -9.91
CA LEU A 91 -5.60 5.96 -8.45
C LEU A 91 -5.02 7.19 -7.74
N LEU A 92 -3.86 7.67 -8.14
CA LEU A 92 -3.25 8.87 -7.54
C LEU A 92 -4.15 10.09 -7.68
N LYS A 93 -4.80 10.27 -8.84
CA LYS A 93 -5.79 11.33 -9.03
C LYS A 93 -6.94 11.19 -8.02
N GLN A 94 -7.51 9.99 -7.86
CA GLN A 94 -8.61 9.78 -6.93
C GLN A 94 -8.16 9.99 -5.46
N LEU A 95 -6.99 9.51 -5.06
CA LEU A 95 -6.42 9.75 -3.73
C LEU A 95 -6.29 11.25 -3.41
N LYS A 96 -6.02 12.10 -4.41
CA LYS A 96 -5.91 13.57 -4.27
C LYS A 96 -7.24 14.29 -4.26
N THR A 97 -8.25 13.78 -4.97
CA THR A 97 -9.45 14.57 -5.30
C THR A 97 -10.77 13.94 -4.89
N ASN A 98 -10.81 12.60 -4.73
CA ASN A 98 -12.05 11.87 -4.50
C ASN A 98 -11.78 10.52 -3.80
N ILE A 99 -11.54 10.57 -2.49
CA ILE A 99 -11.27 9.37 -1.69
C ILE A 99 -12.37 8.29 -1.84
N PRO A 100 -13.68 8.61 -1.82
CA PRO A 100 -14.71 7.59 -2.06
C PRO A 100 -14.50 6.79 -3.35
N THR A 101 -14.14 7.45 -4.45
CA THR A 101 -13.84 6.76 -5.72
C THR A 101 -12.54 5.97 -5.66
N ALA A 102 -11.53 6.45 -4.90
CA ALA A 102 -10.31 5.67 -4.69
C ALA A 102 -10.57 4.35 -3.93
N LEU A 103 -11.51 4.37 -2.98
CA LEU A 103 -11.91 3.17 -2.21
C LEU A 103 -12.68 2.15 -3.08
N GLU A 104 -13.25 2.57 -4.20
CA GLU A 104 -13.91 1.72 -5.21
C GLU A 104 -12.94 1.32 -6.34
N TRP A 105 -11.66 1.16 -6.03
CA TRP A 105 -10.58 0.83 -6.97
C TRP A 105 -10.86 -0.41 -7.82
N ASP A 106 -11.60 -1.34 -7.28
CA ASP A 106 -12.04 -2.59 -7.92
C ASP A 106 -13.01 -2.39 -9.07
N LYS A 107 -13.56 -1.17 -9.23
CA LYS A 107 -14.40 -0.78 -10.37
C LYS A 107 -13.60 -0.20 -11.55
N PHE A 108 -12.28 -0.14 -11.46
CA PHE A 108 -11.44 0.27 -12.58
C PHE A 108 -11.48 -0.81 -13.69
N ASP A 109 -11.59 -0.38 -14.95
CA ASP A 109 -11.69 -1.31 -16.08
C ASP A 109 -10.48 -2.24 -16.15
N ASP A 110 -10.73 -3.54 -16.36
CA ASP A 110 -9.69 -4.57 -16.46
C ASP A 110 -8.78 -4.69 -15.21
N ILE A 111 -9.27 -4.33 -14.03
CA ILE A 111 -8.50 -4.30 -12.79
C ILE A 111 -7.85 -5.64 -12.42
N ASP A 112 -8.47 -6.74 -12.74
CA ASP A 112 -7.95 -8.09 -12.54
C ASP A 112 -6.66 -8.37 -13.31
N LYS A 113 -6.39 -7.62 -14.38
CA LYS A 113 -5.12 -7.67 -15.10
C LYS A 113 -4.01 -6.88 -14.40
N VAL A 114 -4.36 -5.93 -13.54
CA VAL A 114 -3.44 -5.10 -12.75
C VAL A 114 -3.26 -5.66 -11.34
N HIS A 115 -4.36 -6.06 -10.73
CA HIS A 115 -4.45 -6.65 -9.39
C HIS A 115 -5.33 -7.90 -9.43
N PRO A 116 -4.80 -9.10 -9.72
CA PRO A 116 -5.55 -10.36 -9.61
C PRO A 116 -6.07 -10.62 -8.19
N THR A 117 -5.40 -10.04 -7.20
CA THR A 117 -5.76 -10.14 -5.78
C THR A 117 -5.54 -8.80 -5.08
N SER A 118 -6.26 -8.52 -4.00
CA SER A 118 -6.32 -7.19 -3.38
C SER A 118 -5.26 -6.93 -2.30
N GLU A 119 -4.70 -7.97 -1.71
CA GLU A 119 -3.90 -7.89 -0.47
C GLU A 119 -2.69 -6.97 -0.57
N HIS A 120 -2.10 -6.80 -1.77
CA HIS A 120 -0.95 -5.92 -1.97
C HIS A 120 -1.33 -4.45 -2.12
N LEU A 121 -2.60 -4.14 -2.44
CA LEU A 121 -3.07 -2.75 -2.51
C LEU A 121 -3.74 -2.27 -1.21
N LEU A 122 -4.39 -3.18 -0.46
CA LEU A 122 -5.15 -2.81 0.74
C LEU A 122 -4.37 -2.04 1.81
N PRO A 123 -3.05 -2.29 2.04
CA PRO A 123 -2.26 -1.49 2.99
C PRO A 123 -2.20 0.02 2.66
N LEU A 124 -2.33 0.39 1.38
CA LEU A 124 -2.43 1.79 0.95
C LEU A 124 -3.62 2.49 1.60
N PHE A 125 -4.79 1.84 1.61
CA PHE A 125 -6.02 2.43 2.15
C PHE A 125 -6.01 2.52 3.67
N PHE A 126 -5.31 1.60 4.34
CA PHE A 126 -5.04 1.73 5.77
C PHE A 126 -4.18 2.98 6.04
N ALA A 127 -3.08 3.15 5.31
CA ALA A 127 -2.22 4.32 5.46
C ALA A 127 -2.95 5.64 5.10
N LEU A 128 -3.80 5.62 4.07
CA LEU A 128 -4.67 6.75 3.71
C LEU A 128 -5.62 7.14 4.85
N GLY A 129 -6.15 6.16 5.58
CA GLY A 129 -7.00 6.42 6.75
C GLY A 129 -6.26 7.10 7.90
N CYS A 130 -4.97 6.84 8.06
CA CYS A 130 -4.14 7.47 9.10
C CYS A 130 -3.84 8.95 8.81
N GLY A 131 -3.81 9.36 7.52
CA GLY A 131 -3.60 10.74 7.12
C GLY A 131 -4.17 10.95 5.70
N GLN A 132 -5.02 11.96 5.52
CA GLN A 132 -5.89 12.05 4.35
C GLN A 132 -5.31 12.77 3.14
N ARG A 133 -4.22 13.53 3.33
CA ARG A 133 -3.61 14.31 2.26
C ARG A 133 -2.39 13.58 1.69
N VAL A 134 -2.48 13.13 0.44
CA VAL A 134 -1.41 12.39 -0.21
C VAL A 134 -0.34 13.32 -0.81
N SER A 135 0.91 12.99 -0.55
CA SER A 135 2.11 13.53 -1.21
C SER A 135 2.89 12.40 -1.85
N VAL A 136 3.35 12.60 -3.08
CA VAL A 136 4.19 11.63 -3.80
C VAL A 136 5.63 11.81 -3.36
N ILE A 137 6.26 10.76 -2.87
CA ILE A 137 7.68 10.73 -2.51
C ILE A 137 8.50 10.12 -3.65
N HIS A 138 7.98 9.05 -4.26
CA HIS A 138 8.64 8.36 -5.37
C HIS A 138 7.59 7.74 -6.29
N GLU A 139 7.87 7.70 -7.58
CA GLU A 139 7.08 7.01 -8.61
C GLU A 139 8.03 6.22 -9.50
N SER A 140 7.75 4.93 -9.64
CA SER A 140 8.46 4.09 -10.61
C SER A 140 7.64 2.84 -10.98
N MET A 141 8.06 2.19 -12.07
CA MET A 141 7.61 0.85 -12.45
C MET A 141 8.81 -0.08 -12.42
N ALA A 142 8.63 -1.28 -11.93
CA ALA A 142 9.62 -2.36 -12.01
C ALA A 142 9.07 -3.52 -12.82
N HIS A 143 9.96 -4.17 -13.58
CA HIS A 143 9.64 -5.41 -14.29
C HIS A 143 8.38 -5.32 -15.14
N HIS A 144 8.18 -4.19 -15.82
CA HIS A 144 7.07 -3.88 -16.72
C HIS A 144 5.75 -3.54 -16.01
N SER A 145 5.34 -4.28 -14.97
CA SER A 145 3.98 -4.22 -14.43
C SER A 145 3.86 -3.91 -12.94
N LEU A 146 4.97 -3.81 -12.21
CA LEU A 146 4.94 -3.57 -10.77
C LEU A 146 5.09 -2.08 -10.46
N GLY A 147 4.07 -1.45 -9.91
CA GLY A 147 4.10 -0.06 -9.44
C GLY A 147 4.78 0.04 -8.08
N MET A 148 5.96 0.65 -8.04
CA MET A 148 6.82 0.77 -6.86
C MET A 148 6.75 2.17 -6.24
N ASP A 149 5.57 2.77 -6.25
CA ASP A 149 5.39 4.14 -5.78
C ASP A 149 5.46 4.22 -4.26
N PHE A 150 5.92 5.36 -3.76
CA PHE A 150 5.95 5.66 -2.34
C PHE A 150 5.19 6.97 -2.08
N TYR A 151 4.16 6.88 -1.26
CA TYR A 151 3.31 8.00 -0.88
C TYR A 151 3.43 8.30 0.61
N ARG A 152 3.28 9.58 0.95
CA ARG A 152 3.10 10.06 2.32
C ARG A 152 1.69 10.60 2.48
N PHE A 153 1.05 10.26 3.59
CA PHE A 153 -0.26 10.76 3.99
C PHE A 153 -0.14 11.64 5.24
N ASP A 154 -0.58 12.91 5.14
CA ASP A 154 -0.56 13.91 6.22
C ASP A 154 -1.98 14.25 6.71
#